data_7dfad4d05a7eb314ac8a31ef8729b1c4
#
_entry.id   7dfad4d05a7eb314ac8a31ef8729b1c4
#
_cell.length_a   1.000
_cell.length_b   1.000
_cell.length_c   1.000
_cell.angle_alpha   90.00
_cell.angle_beta   90.00
_cell.angle_gamma   90.00
#
_symmetry.space_group_name_H-M   'P 1'
#
loop_
_entity.id
_entity.type
_entity.pdbx_description
1 polymer ?
#
loop_
_entity_poly.entity_id
_entity_poly.type
_entity_poly.pdbx_seq_one_letter_code
_entity_poly.pdbx_strand_id
1 'polypeptide(L)'
;MQVFAKSDIGRERKTNEDFYYVSKPEDKIRLFILADGMGGYNAGEVASRMAVESAKDYIHKHFAKNKDSKEKLEALLKDAIEYANSVVYKKAQSKEDLRGMGTTLDVCLNIIVEYTSVML
;
A
#
# COMPACT_ATOMS: atom_id res chain seq x y z
N MET A 1 18.22 6.26 7.06
CA MET A 1 17.52 5.64 5.93
C MET A 1 17.35 6.64 4.81
N GLN A 2 17.79 6.29 3.64
CA GLN A 2 17.46 7.06 2.44
C GLN A 2 16.23 6.44 1.80
N VAL A 3 15.29 7.29 1.42
CA VAL A 3 14.06 6.85 0.77
C VAL A 3 13.94 7.57 -0.56
N PHE A 4 13.76 6.81 -1.63
CA PHE A 4 13.45 7.35 -2.94
C PHE A 4 12.06 6.88 -3.32
N ALA A 5 11.21 7.85 -3.67
CA ALA A 5 9.88 7.56 -4.13
C ALA A 5 9.65 8.32 -5.43
N LYS A 6 9.28 7.60 -6.46
CA LYS A 6 9.01 8.18 -7.77
C LYS A 6 7.79 7.52 -8.38
N SER A 7 6.93 8.34 -8.94
CA SER A 7 5.78 7.89 -9.70
C SER A 7 5.85 8.52 -11.09
N ASP A 8 5.58 7.73 -12.11
CA ASP A 8 5.77 8.14 -13.49
C ASP A 8 4.72 7.52 -14.40
N ILE A 9 4.44 8.20 -15.50
CA ILE A 9 3.60 7.65 -16.56
C ILE A 9 4.52 6.91 -17.52
N GLY A 10 4.35 5.59 -17.62
CA GLY A 10 5.14 4.78 -18.51
C GLY A 10 4.80 5.05 -19.98
N ARG A 11 5.67 4.59 -20.90
CA ARG A 11 5.49 4.80 -22.34
C ARG A 11 4.21 4.19 -22.88
N GLU A 12 3.75 3.10 -22.27
CA GLU A 12 2.57 2.35 -22.72
C GLU A 12 1.32 2.69 -21.92
N ARG A 13 1.41 3.59 -20.95
CA ARG A 13 0.30 4.00 -20.11
C ARG A 13 -0.11 5.42 -20.42
N LYS A 14 -1.42 5.65 -20.47
CA LYS A 14 -1.98 6.99 -20.65
C LYS A 14 -2.06 7.76 -19.34
N THR A 15 -2.12 7.06 -18.20
CA THR A 15 -2.20 7.65 -16.86
C THR A 15 -1.28 6.90 -15.92
N ASN A 16 -0.77 7.62 -14.92
CA ASN A 16 0.02 7.02 -13.86
C ASN A 16 -0.93 6.45 -12.79
N GLU A 17 -0.88 5.14 -12.60
CA GLU A 17 -1.71 4.43 -11.63
C GLU A 17 -0.93 4.04 -10.37
N ASP A 18 0.29 4.54 -10.23
CA ASP A 18 1.12 4.31 -9.05
C ASP A 18 0.75 5.29 -7.94
N PHE A 19 0.87 4.83 -6.71
CA PHE A 19 0.67 5.67 -5.54
C PHE A 19 1.67 5.25 -4.47
N TYR A 20 2.14 6.22 -3.68
CA TYR A 20 3.09 5.91 -2.63
C TYR A 20 2.90 6.81 -1.42
N TYR A 21 3.44 6.35 -0.30
CA TYR A 21 3.49 7.10 0.95
C TYR A 21 4.90 6.96 1.55
N VAL A 22 5.43 8.08 2.01
CA VAL A 22 6.70 8.14 2.74
C VAL A 22 6.45 8.87 4.05
N SER A 23 6.82 8.28 5.17
CA SER A 23 6.67 8.92 6.46
C SER A 23 7.53 10.20 6.53
N LYS A 24 7.08 11.17 7.33
CA LYS A 24 7.80 12.41 7.52
C LYS A 24 9.04 12.18 8.40
N PRO A 25 10.10 12.99 8.24
CA PRO A 25 11.30 12.84 9.08
C PRO A 25 11.01 12.90 10.57
N GLU A 26 10.02 13.69 10.99
CA GLU A 26 9.63 13.83 12.39
C GLU A 26 8.78 12.69 12.93
N ASP A 27 8.27 11.80 12.06
CA ASP A 27 7.47 10.68 12.49
C ASP A 27 8.32 9.65 13.22
N LYS A 28 7.77 9.04 14.28
CA LYS A 28 8.43 7.98 15.02
C LYS A 28 8.56 6.69 14.20
N ILE A 29 7.68 6.50 13.25
CA ILE A 29 7.64 5.33 12.38
C ILE A 29 8.27 5.70 11.04
N ARG A 30 9.27 4.93 10.62
CA ARG A 30 9.83 5.06 9.29
C ARG A 30 9.13 4.08 8.37
N LEU A 31 8.23 4.59 7.56
CA LEU A 31 7.33 3.78 6.75
C LEU A 31 7.36 4.25 5.30
N PHE A 32 7.54 3.30 4.40
CA PHE A 32 7.45 3.52 2.96
C PHE A 32 6.47 2.51 2.38
N ILE A 33 5.51 2.98 1.61
CA ILE A 33 4.51 2.12 0.96
C ILE A 33 4.43 2.54 -0.51
N LEU A 34 4.49 1.56 -1.40
CA LEU A 34 4.37 1.78 -2.84
C LEU A 34 3.35 0.81 -3.42
N ALA A 35 2.49 1.31 -4.26
CA ALA A 35 1.49 0.52 -4.96
C ALA A 35 1.49 0.88 -6.44
N ASP A 36 1.44 -0.15 -7.30
CA ASP A 36 1.30 -0.02 -8.75
C ASP A 36 -0.05 -0.62 -9.12
N GLY A 37 -1.00 0.23 -9.48
CA GLY A 37 -2.38 -0.15 -9.73
C GLY A 37 -2.60 -0.66 -11.14
N MET A 38 -3.61 -1.50 -11.30
CA MET A 38 -4.06 -2.04 -12.58
C MET A 38 -5.58 -2.02 -12.66
N GLY A 39 -6.09 -1.76 -13.87
CA GLY A 39 -7.54 -1.70 -14.11
C GLY A 39 -7.86 -0.68 -15.20
N GLY A 40 -9.07 -0.73 -15.73
CA GLY A 40 -9.53 0.20 -16.75
C GLY A 40 -10.10 1.49 -16.13
N TYR A 41 -10.11 2.58 -16.89
CA TYR A 41 -10.77 3.84 -16.53
C TYR A 41 -10.40 4.35 -15.13
N ASN A 42 -9.10 4.47 -14.85
CA ASN A 42 -8.60 4.96 -13.56
C ASN A 42 -8.88 4.02 -12.38
N ALA A 43 -9.37 2.81 -12.61
CA ALA A 43 -9.61 1.86 -11.54
C ALA A 43 -8.31 1.48 -10.81
N GLY A 44 -7.19 1.37 -11.56
CA GLY A 44 -5.89 1.13 -10.96
C GLY A 44 -5.44 2.25 -10.03
N GLU A 45 -5.75 3.50 -10.35
CA GLU A 45 -5.48 4.63 -9.47
C GLU A 45 -6.28 4.53 -8.18
N VAL A 46 -7.56 4.17 -8.28
CA VAL A 46 -8.41 3.95 -7.10
C VAL A 46 -7.84 2.83 -6.23
N ALA A 47 -7.48 1.70 -6.86
CA ALA A 47 -6.95 0.55 -6.13
C ALA A 47 -5.64 0.88 -5.41
N SER A 48 -4.68 1.51 -6.11
CA SER A 48 -3.38 1.81 -5.53
C SER A 48 -3.48 2.82 -4.39
N ARG A 49 -4.25 3.88 -4.56
CA ARG A 49 -4.46 4.89 -3.51
C ARG A 49 -5.14 4.26 -2.29
N MET A 50 -6.18 3.50 -2.50
CA MET A 50 -6.94 2.87 -1.42
C MET A 50 -6.08 1.87 -0.64
N ALA A 51 -5.27 1.07 -1.35
CA ALA A 51 -4.38 0.10 -0.71
C ALA A 51 -3.34 0.81 0.16
N VAL A 52 -2.70 1.86 -0.35
CA VAL A 52 -1.68 2.60 0.41
C VAL A 52 -2.30 3.25 1.64
N GLU A 53 -3.41 3.96 1.48
CA GLU A 53 -4.06 4.65 2.60
C GLU A 53 -4.55 3.66 3.67
N SER A 54 -5.12 2.54 3.25
CA SER A 54 -5.62 1.52 4.19
C SER A 54 -4.47 0.87 4.97
N ALA A 55 -3.41 0.49 4.28
CA ALA A 55 -2.24 -0.12 4.92
C ALA A 55 -1.56 0.86 5.88
N LYS A 56 -1.39 2.11 5.44
CA LYS A 56 -0.81 3.17 6.26
C LYS A 56 -1.61 3.36 7.57
N ASP A 57 -2.91 3.50 7.45
CA ASP A 57 -3.76 3.75 8.61
C ASP A 57 -3.74 2.57 9.58
N TYR A 58 -3.75 1.34 9.04
CA TYR A 58 -3.67 0.15 9.87
C TYR A 58 -2.35 0.08 10.64
N ILE A 59 -1.23 0.33 9.96
CA ILE A 59 0.09 0.28 10.59
C ILE A 59 0.20 1.35 11.69
N HIS A 60 -0.21 2.59 11.40
CA HIS A 60 -0.15 3.65 12.40
C HIS A 60 -1.00 3.32 13.64
N LYS A 61 -2.18 2.74 13.42
CA LYS A 61 -3.09 2.41 14.51
C LYS A 61 -2.54 1.31 15.42
N HIS A 62 -1.82 0.33 14.86
CA HIS A 62 -1.41 -0.87 15.59
C HIS A 62 0.08 -0.94 15.91
N PHE A 63 0.87 0.04 15.50
CA PHE A 63 2.32 0.00 15.64
C PHE A 63 2.77 -0.09 17.10
N ALA A 64 2.18 0.70 17.98
CA ALA A 64 2.63 0.79 19.38
C ALA A 64 2.54 -0.56 20.11
N LYS A 65 1.58 -1.40 19.72
CA LYS A 65 1.38 -2.73 20.33
C LYS A 65 2.33 -3.79 19.80
N ASN A 66 2.99 -3.52 18.68
CA ASN A 66 3.73 -4.54 17.94
C ASN A 66 5.21 -4.20 17.73
N LYS A 67 5.68 -3.09 18.28
CA LYS A 67 7.03 -2.57 18.00
C LYS A 67 8.15 -3.28 18.74
N ASP A 68 7.84 -4.15 19.68
CA ASP A 68 8.82 -4.75 20.59
C ASP A 68 9.47 -6.02 20.05
N SER A 69 9.05 -6.52 18.91
CA SER A 69 9.73 -7.68 18.29
C SER A 69 9.59 -7.62 16.77
N LYS A 70 10.59 -8.21 16.10
CA LYS A 70 10.59 -8.32 14.65
C LYS A 70 9.41 -9.16 14.16
N GLU A 71 9.12 -10.26 14.86
CA GLU A 71 8.01 -11.15 14.51
C GLU A 71 6.67 -10.44 14.58
N LYS A 72 6.48 -9.60 15.59
CA LYS A 72 5.25 -8.81 15.71
C LYS A 72 5.15 -7.75 14.63
N LEU A 73 6.26 -7.12 14.23
CA LEU A 73 6.26 -6.17 13.14
C LEU A 73 5.97 -6.84 11.81
N GLU A 74 6.52 -8.02 11.56
CA GLU A 74 6.20 -8.78 10.35
C GLU A 74 4.72 -9.15 10.29
N ALA A 75 4.16 -9.61 11.41
CA ALA A 75 2.73 -9.92 11.51
C ALA A 75 1.88 -8.66 11.28
N LEU A 76 2.32 -7.51 11.80
CA LEU A 76 1.63 -6.23 11.58
C LEU A 76 1.57 -5.88 10.11
N LEU A 77 2.68 -6.01 9.39
CA LEU A 77 2.72 -5.72 7.96
C LEU A 77 1.82 -6.67 7.17
N LYS A 78 1.85 -7.95 7.51
CA LYS A 78 0.98 -8.94 6.88
C LYS A 78 -0.50 -8.61 7.11
N ASP A 79 -0.86 -8.28 8.34
CA ASP A 79 -2.24 -7.93 8.69
C ASP A 79 -2.68 -6.64 7.99
N ALA A 80 -1.78 -5.67 7.87
CA ALA A 80 -2.06 -4.42 7.16
C ALA A 80 -2.37 -4.68 5.68
N ILE A 81 -1.59 -5.57 5.05
CA ILE A 81 -1.80 -5.95 3.65
C ILE A 81 -3.13 -6.69 3.49
N GLU A 82 -3.43 -7.61 4.38
CA GLU A 82 -4.71 -8.33 4.34
C GLU A 82 -5.90 -7.38 4.51
N TYR A 83 -5.77 -6.42 5.42
CA TYR A 83 -6.79 -5.39 5.60
C TYR A 83 -6.97 -4.55 4.34
N ALA A 84 -5.86 -4.06 3.78
CA ALA A 84 -5.90 -3.26 2.55
C ALA A 84 -6.53 -4.04 1.40
N ASN A 85 -6.18 -5.33 1.26
CA ASN A 85 -6.77 -6.20 0.25
C ASN A 85 -8.29 -6.32 0.42
N SER A 86 -8.76 -6.48 1.65
CA SER A 86 -10.21 -6.57 1.91
C SER A 86 -10.93 -5.27 1.55
N VAL A 87 -10.32 -4.12 1.82
CA VAL A 87 -10.90 -2.82 1.49
C VAL A 87 -10.99 -2.64 -0.03
N VAL A 88 -9.92 -2.95 -0.74
CA VAL A 88 -9.88 -2.85 -2.22
C VAL A 88 -10.90 -3.81 -2.84
N TYR A 89 -10.93 -5.05 -2.36
CA TYR A 89 -11.85 -6.06 -2.87
C TYR A 89 -13.31 -5.63 -2.71
N LYS A 90 -13.68 -5.16 -1.52
CA LYS A 90 -15.05 -4.70 -1.25
C LYS A 90 -15.43 -3.53 -2.17
N LYS A 91 -14.49 -2.59 -2.38
CA LYS A 91 -14.75 -1.46 -3.27
C LYS A 91 -14.94 -1.93 -4.71
N ALA A 92 -14.10 -2.86 -5.17
CA ALA A 92 -14.21 -3.41 -6.51
C ALA A 92 -15.57 -4.08 -6.74
N GLN A 93 -16.11 -4.75 -5.72
CA GLN A 93 -17.41 -5.39 -5.82
C GLN A 93 -18.58 -4.40 -5.75
N SER A 94 -18.37 -3.20 -5.21
CA SER A 94 -19.43 -2.22 -4.99
C SER A 94 -19.81 -1.44 -6.25
N LYS A 95 -18.94 -1.39 -7.25
CA LYS A 95 -19.18 -0.64 -8.50
C LYS A 95 -18.70 -1.46 -9.68
N GLU A 96 -19.54 -1.50 -10.73
CA GLU A 96 -19.25 -2.30 -11.91
C GLU A 96 -17.99 -1.84 -12.65
N ASP A 97 -17.77 -0.52 -12.73
CA ASP A 97 -16.60 0.04 -13.39
C ASP A 97 -15.28 -0.17 -12.63
N LEU A 98 -15.36 -0.64 -11.40
CA LEU A 98 -14.19 -0.96 -10.58
C LEU A 98 -13.89 -2.46 -10.51
N ARG A 99 -14.72 -3.30 -11.11
CA ARG A 99 -14.48 -4.75 -11.12
C ARG A 99 -13.17 -5.07 -11.80
N GLY A 100 -12.42 -5.98 -11.20
CA GLY A 100 -11.14 -6.39 -11.73
C GLY A 100 -9.99 -5.45 -11.43
N MET A 101 -10.24 -4.34 -10.69
CA MET A 101 -9.13 -3.50 -10.28
C MET A 101 -8.24 -4.22 -9.28
N GLY A 102 -6.96 -3.93 -9.33
CA GLY A 102 -6.00 -4.51 -8.43
C GLY A 102 -4.78 -3.63 -8.29
N THR A 103 -3.86 -4.04 -7.45
CA THR A 103 -2.63 -3.31 -7.23
C THR A 103 -1.55 -4.21 -6.65
N THR A 104 -0.30 -3.89 -6.91
CA THR A 104 0.80 -4.41 -6.10
C THR A 104 0.90 -3.57 -4.84
N LEU A 105 1.51 -4.09 -3.80
CA LEU A 105 1.72 -3.35 -2.57
C LEU A 105 3.04 -3.76 -1.94
N ASP A 106 3.95 -2.81 -1.84
CA ASP A 106 5.25 -2.96 -1.19
C ASP A 106 5.26 -2.12 0.08
N VAL A 107 5.56 -2.74 1.21
CA VAL A 107 5.59 -2.05 2.50
C VAL A 107 6.94 -2.28 3.16
N CYS A 108 7.61 -1.19 3.53
CA CYS A 108 8.90 -1.20 4.22
C CYS A 108 8.76 -0.45 5.53
N LEU A 109 9.11 -1.09 6.64
CA LEU A 109 8.98 -0.51 7.97
C LEU A 109 10.34 -0.54 8.68
N ASN A 110 10.84 0.64 9.06
CA ASN A 110 12.12 0.82 9.77
C ASN A 110 13.32 0.15 9.07
N ILE A 111 13.24 -0.08 7.75
CA ILE A 111 14.23 -0.77 6.92
C ILE A 111 14.39 -2.26 7.28
N ILE A 112 14.03 -2.66 8.49
CA ILE A 112 14.27 -4.01 9.01
C ILE A 112 13.24 -5.00 8.48
N VAL A 113 12.02 -4.53 8.24
CA VAL A 113 10.90 -5.38 7.82
C VAL A 113 10.33 -4.88 6.50
N GLU A 114 10.26 -5.77 5.52
CA GLU A 114 9.70 -5.48 4.22
C GLU A 114 8.69 -6.57 3.85
N TYR A 115 7.60 -6.17 3.24
CA TYR A 115 6.59 -7.10 2.77
C TYR A 115 6.03 -6.65 1.43
N THR A 116 5.98 -7.58 0.49
CA THR A 116 5.48 -7.34 -0.87
C THR A 116 4.31 -8.26 -1.16
N SER A 117 3.28 -7.73 -1.77
CA SER A 117 2.09 -8.49 -2.13
C SER A 117 1.48 -8.01 -3.43
N VAL A 118 0.79 -8.91 -4.11
CA VAL A 118 -0.04 -8.57 -5.27
C VAL A 118 -1.50 -8.80 -4.88
N MET A 119 -2.30 -7.77 -5.09
CA MET A 119 -3.74 -7.80 -4.82
C MET A 119 -4.49 -7.76 -6.13
N LEU A 120 -5.21 -8.80 -6.42
CA LEU A 120 -6.00 -8.91 -7.66
C LEU A 120 -7.46 -9.13 -7.35
#